data_ac07d4a86473e0279c10a1bcce47ba9f
#
_entry.id   ac07d4a86473e0279c10a1bcce47ba9f
#
_cell.length_a   1.000
_cell.length_b   1.000
_cell.length_c   1.000
_cell.angle_alpha   90.00
_cell.angle_beta   90.00
_cell.angle_gamma   90.00
#
_symmetry.space_group_name_H-M   'P 1'
#
loop_
_entity.id
_entity.type
_entity.pdbx_description
1 polymer ?
#
loop_
_entity_poly.entity_id
_entity_poly.type
_entity_poly.pdbx_seq_one_letter_code
_entity_poly.pdbx_strand_id
1 'polypeptide(L)'
;ARATDGDTPVSADTWLLLIEGLFTTVTNVNFNEKTIRTLIDRVHAEKARLIPNCSACASHCGRNDDYNMAELWNAQEDVRSLKSLILFGVRGMAAYAHHALVLGYTDDAVNRFLAKALFAVGEDWGMDELLPIVMEVGEKNLQCMALLDRANTETYGTPAPVTVPLTVEKGPFIVISGHDLHDLKLLLE
;
A
#
# COMPACT_ATOMS: atom_id res chain seq x y z
N ALA A 1 3.87 7.62 8.76
CA ALA A 1 3.24 8.74 8.07
C ALA A 1 3.64 10.09 8.68
N ARG A 2 3.33 10.41 9.95
CA ARG A 2 3.70 11.70 10.55
C ARG A 2 5.19 12.02 10.45
N ALA A 3 6.05 11.04 10.66
CA ALA A 3 7.49 11.20 10.57
C ALA A 3 7.99 11.50 9.14
N THR A 4 7.22 11.20 8.11
CA THR A 4 7.58 11.51 6.71
C THR A 4 7.27 12.96 6.31
N ASP A 5 6.57 13.71 7.13
CA ASP A 5 6.25 15.12 6.92
C ASP A 5 7.31 16.08 7.53
N GLY A 6 8.38 15.51 8.10
CA GLY A 6 9.49 16.26 8.71
C GLY A 6 10.64 16.55 7.74
N ASP A 7 11.66 17.23 8.26
CA ASP A 7 12.85 17.63 7.49
C ASP A 7 13.80 16.46 7.16
N THR A 8 13.59 15.28 7.72
CA THR A 8 14.43 14.11 7.45
C THR A 8 14.11 13.55 6.07
N PRO A 9 15.13 13.38 5.21
CA PRO A 9 14.91 12.80 3.89
C PRO A 9 14.29 11.39 4.00
N VAL A 10 13.17 11.20 3.31
CA VAL A 10 12.49 9.92 3.21
C VAL A 10 13.20 9.06 2.17
N SER A 11 13.66 7.89 2.57
CA SER A 11 14.36 6.96 1.69
C SER A 11 13.38 6.08 0.89
N ALA A 12 13.89 5.43 -0.17
CA ALA A 12 13.14 4.42 -0.90
C ALA A 12 12.68 3.27 0.03
N ASP A 13 13.52 2.89 1.01
CA ASP A 13 13.17 1.84 1.99
C ASP A 13 11.97 2.23 2.87
N THR A 14 11.81 3.52 3.18
CA THR A 14 10.63 4.01 3.93
C THR A 14 9.35 3.79 3.13
N TRP A 15 9.38 4.08 1.83
CA TRP A 15 8.24 3.87 0.93
C TRP A 15 7.92 2.39 0.77
N LEU A 16 8.95 1.57 0.62
CA LEU A 16 8.82 0.11 0.58
C LEU A 16 8.12 -0.42 1.84
N LEU A 17 8.59 -0.01 3.03
CA LEU A 17 7.98 -0.40 4.30
C LEU A 17 6.51 0.04 4.42
N LEU A 18 6.17 1.22 3.89
CA LEU A 18 4.81 1.72 3.91
C LEU A 18 3.89 0.86 3.02
N ILE A 19 4.33 0.54 1.81
CA ILE A 19 3.59 -0.31 0.86
C ILE A 19 3.44 -1.72 1.44
N GLU A 20 4.53 -2.34 1.90
CA GLU A 20 4.52 -3.68 2.49
C GLU A 20 3.63 -3.74 3.73
N GLY A 21 3.73 -2.75 4.63
CA GLY A 21 2.92 -2.67 5.83
C GLY A 21 1.42 -2.59 5.52
N LEU A 22 1.01 -1.75 4.58
CA LEU A 22 -0.37 -1.67 4.13
C LEU A 22 -0.83 -2.96 3.42
N PHE A 23 0.01 -3.53 2.57
CA PHE A 23 -0.28 -4.77 1.84
C PHE A 23 -0.56 -5.94 2.79
N THR A 24 0.20 -6.07 3.90
CA THR A 24 -0.05 -7.14 4.90
C THR A 24 -1.41 -7.04 5.58
N THR A 25 -2.09 -5.89 5.49
CA THR A 25 -3.46 -5.71 6.04
C THR A 25 -4.55 -6.18 5.08
N VAL A 26 -4.20 -6.55 3.84
CA VAL A 26 -5.11 -7.15 2.87
C VAL A 26 -5.26 -8.65 3.19
N THR A 27 -6.38 -9.26 2.79
CA THR A 27 -6.64 -10.68 3.04
C THR A 27 -5.70 -11.58 2.22
N ASN A 28 -5.39 -12.76 2.76
CA ASN A 28 -4.65 -13.85 2.08
C ASN A 28 -3.16 -13.57 1.78
N VAL A 29 -2.54 -12.59 2.44
CA VAL A 29 -1.12 -12.23 2.23
C VAL A 29 -0.28 -12.16 3.50
N ASN A 30 -0.84 -12.51 4.67
CA ASN A 30 -0.23 -12.32 5.98
C ASN A 30 -0.19 -13.58 6.85
N PHE A 31 0.04 -14.74 6.26
CA PHE A 31 0.01 -16.02 6.97
C PHE A 31 1.29 -16.33 7.77
N ASN A 32 2.41 -15.68 7.47
CA ASN A 32 3.68 -15.92 8.14
C ASN A 32 3.87 -14.94 9.31
N GLU A 33 3.55 -15.38 10.52
CA GLU A 33 3.68 -14.57 11.75
C GLU A 33 5.10 -14.03 11.96
N LYS A 34 6.13 -14.82 11.68
CA LYS A 34 7.51 -14.38 11.85
C LYS A 34 7.86 -13.22 10.92
N THR A 35 7.42 -13.29 9.67
CA THR A 35 7.64 -12.20 8.69
C THR A 35 6.92 -10.94 9.12
N ILE A 36 5.67 -11.05 9.61
CA ILE A 36 4.91 -9.89 10.11
C ILE A 36 5.60 -9.25 11.31
N ARG A 37 6.10 -10.04 12.28
CA ARG A 37 6.86 -9.51 13.42
C ARG A 37 8.13 -8.77 12.96
N THR A 38 8.89 -9.34 12.04
CA THR A 38 10.06 -8.69 11.45
C THR A 38 9.70 -7.37 10.77
N LEU A 39 8.57 -7.31 10.04
CA LEU A 39 8.10 -6.09 9.40
C LEU A 39 7.73 -5.01 10.44
N ILE A 40 7.06 -5.39 11.53
CA ILE A 40 6.76 -4.48 12.64
C ILE A 40 8.03 -3.90 13.24
N ASP A 41 9.05 -4.74 13.51
CA ASP A 41 10.33 -4.29 14.06
C ASP A 41 11.05 -3.31 13.10
N ARG A 42 11.00 -3.57 11.78
CA ARG A 42 11.54 -2.66 10.76
C ARG A 42 10.80 -1.32 10.74
N VAL A 43 9.47 -1.33 10.85
CA VAL A 43 8.66 -0.09 10.92
C VAL A 43 9.00 0.72 12.16
N HIS A 44 9.18 0.08 13.33
CA HIS A 44 9.61 0.76 14.56
C HIS A 44 11.02 1.35 14.44
N ALA A 45 11.96 0.62 13.85
CA ALA A 45 13.31 1.11 13.62
C ALA A 45 13.32 2.33 12.67
N GLU A 46 12.55 2.28 11.59
CA GLU A 46 12.41 3.38 10.64
C GLU A 46 11.71 4.60 11.25
N LYS A 47 10.67 4.38 12.06
CA LYS A 47 10.03 5.45 12.86
C LYS A 47 11.06 6.14 13.75
N ALA A 48 11.89 5.39 14.47
CA ALA A 48 12.92 5.93 15.33
C ALA A 48 14.00 6.72 14.56
N ARG A 49 14.35 6.30 13.35
CA ARG A 49 15.29 7.00 12.45
C ARG A 49 14.76 8.36 12.00
N LEU A 50 13.48 8.45 11.68
CA LEU A 50 12.85 9.66 11.14
C LEU A 50 12.56 10.72 12.22
N ILE A 51 12.21 10.30 13.44
CA ILE A 51 11.79 11.20 14.52
C ILE A 51 12.87 12.18 14.99
N PRO A 52 14.17 11.82 15.18
CA PRO A 52 15.16 12.71 15.77
C PRO A 52 15.42 14.02 15.02
N ASN A 53 15.13 14.04 13.73
CA ASN A 53 15.39 15.18 12.84
C ASN A 53 14.11 15.94 12.42
N CYS A 54 12.99 15.64 13.05
CA CYS A 54 11.73 16.29 12.73
C CYS A 54 11.55 17.56 13.57
N SER A 55 11.74 18.74 12.97
CA SER A 55 11.51 20.02 13.64
C SER A 55 10.05 20.23 14.04
N ALA A 56 9.11 19.70 13.26
CA ALA A 56 7.69 19.70 13.58
C ALA A 56 7.35 18.78 14.80
N CYS A 57 8.16 17.75 15.03
CA CYS A 57 7.98 16.85 16.16
C CYS A 57 8.29 17.49 17.52
N ALA A 58 9.11 18.54 17.59
CA ALA A 58 9.41 19.21 18.86
C ALA A 58 8.18 19.87 19.49
N SER A 59 7.17 20.23 18.70
CA SER A 59 5.95 20.90 19.15
C SER A 59 4.70 20.01 19.22
N HIS A 60 4.69 18.86 18.49
CA HIS A 60 3.50 18.01 18.36
C HIS A 60 3.73 16.53 18.72
N CYS A 61 4.98 16.08 18.89
CA CYS A 61 5.32 14.68 19.17
C CYS A 61 5.26 14.29 20.66
N GLY A 62 4.29 14.78 21.41
CA GLY A 62 3.87 14.11 22.65
C GLY A 62 3.22 12.75 22.39
N ARG A 63 2.98 12.37 21.11
CA ARG A 63 2.42 11.10 20.68
C ARG A 63 3.47 10.29 19.91
N ASN A 64 4.43 9.73 20.62
CA ASN A 64 5.28 8.66 20.13
C ASN A 64 4.55 7.30 20.09
N ASP A 65 3.30 7.29 20.49
CA ASP A 65 2.50 6.08 20.60
C ASP A 65 2.00 5.63 19.23
N ASP A 66 1.80 4.34 19.08
CA ASP A 66 1.17 3.77 17.91
C ASP A 66 -0.29 4.23 17.85
N TYR A 67 -0.79 4.46 16.62
CA TYR A 67 -2.17 4.88 16.43
C TYR A 67 -3.13 3.81 16.96
N ASN A 68 -4.04 4.20 17.85
CA ASN A 68 -5.06 3.31 18.36
C ASN A 68 -6.26 3.28 17.39
N MET A 69 -6.47 2.16 16.72
CA MET A 69 -7.59 1.97 15.80
C MET A 69 -8.98 2.21 16.44
N ALA A 70 -9.09 2.10 17.75
CA ALA A 70 -10.34 2.44 18.46
C ALA A 70 -10.70 3.93 18.29
N GLU A 71 -9.74 4.82 18.09
CA GLU A 71 -10.01 6.24 17.84
C GLU A 71 -10.77 6.43 16.52
N LEU A 72 -10.44 5.64 15.47
CA LEU A 72 -11.17 5.65 14.22
C LEU A 72 -12.57 5.05 14.39
N TRP A 73 -12.67 3.87 15.01
CA TRP A 73 -13.94 3.15 15.11
C TRP A 73 -14.95 3.82 16.03
N ASN A 74 -14.49 4.59 17.01
CA ASN A 74 -15.34 5.34 17.95
C ASN A 74 -15.57 6.81 17.52
N ALA A 75 -15.04 7.24 16.37
CA ALA A 75 -15.28 8.58 15.84
C ALA A 75 -16.76 8.79 15.48
N GLN A 76 -17.15 10.07 15.35
CA GLN A 76 -18.47 10.45 14.84
C GLN A 76 -18.73 9.77 13.47
N GLU A 77 -19.96 9.41 13.18
CA GLU A 77 -20.34 8.51 12.07
C GLU A 77 -19.79 8.96 10.70
N ASP A 78 -19.94 10.23 10.34
CA ASP A 78 -19.50 10.75 9.06
C ASP A 78 -17.95 10.76 8.97
N VAL A 79 -17.29 11.21 10.03
CA VAL A 79 -15.81 11.21 10.14
C VAL A 79 -15.26 9.78 10.06
N ARG A 80 -15.88 8.85 10.79
CA ARG A 80 -15.54 7.42 10.73
C ARG A 80 -15.69 6.87 9.33
N SER A 81 -16.78 7.21 8.64
CA SER A 81 -17.05 6.77 7.27
C SER A 81 -15.99 7.27 6.29
N LEU A 82 -15.64 8.57 6.35
CA LEU A 82 -14.61 9.15 5.48
C LEU A 82 -13.22 8.57 5.78
N LYS A 83 -12.83 8.46 7.05
CA LYS A 83 -11.56 7.83 7.45
C LYS A 83 -11.49 6.37 7.02
N SER A 84 -12.59 5.63 7.09
CA SER A 84 -12.68 4.25 6.62
C SER A 84 -12.51 4.16 5.11
N LEU A 85 -13.15 5.03 4.33
CA LEU A 85 -12.96 5.09 2.88
C LEU A 85 -11.51 5.35 2.51
N ILE A 86 -10.85 6.30 3.17
CA ILE A 86 -9.42 6.58 2.96
C ILE A 86 -8.59 5.34 3.29
N LEU A 87 -8.76 4.76 4.49
CA LEU A 87 -7.96 3.63 4.95
C LEU A 87 -8.12 2.40 4.04
N PHE A 88 -9.35 2.03 3.68
CA PHE A 88 -9.59 0.89 2.79
C PHE A 88 -9.13 1.19 1.35
N GLY A 89 -9.27 2.43 0.89
CA GLY A 89 -8.76 2.86 -0.42
C GLY A 89 -7.26 2.70 -0.52
N VAL A 90 -6.49 3.22 0.45
CA VAL A 90 -5.01 3.10 0.42
C VAL A 90 -4.51 1.67 0.63
N ARG A 91 -5.28 0.81 1.32
CA ARG A 91 -4.96 -0.63 1.40
C ARG A 91 -5.08 -1.30 0.03
N GLY A 92 -6.14 -0.99 -0.73
CA GLY A 92 -6.29 -1.47 -2.11
C GLY A 92 -5.20 -0.94 -3.04
N MET A 93 -4.88 0.37 -2.94
CA MET A 93 -3.76 0.97 -3.69
C MET A 93 -2.42 0.31 -3.37
N ALA A 94 -2.16 -0.01 -2.09
CA ALA A 94 -0.92 -0.66 -1.68
C ALA A 94 -0.76 -2.06 -2.30
N ALA A 95 -1.86 -2.78 -2.56
CA ALA A 95 -1.81 -4.05 -3.28
C ALA A 95 -1.34 -3.85 -4.74
N TYR A 96 -1.86 -2.85 -5.44
CA TYR A 96 -1.40 -2.51 -6.80
C TYR A 96 0.06 -2.02 -6.79
N ALA A 97 0.41 -1.14 -5.85
CA ALA A 97 1.78 -0.64 -5.71
C ALA A 97 2.78 -1.75 -5.37
N HIS A 98 2.40 -2.72 -4.54
CA HIS A 98 3.23 -3.88 -4.20
C HIS A 98 3.51 -4.75 -5.44
N HIS A 99 2.50 -5.07 -6.23
CA HIS A 99 2.69 -5.86 -7.44
C HIS A 99 3.55 -5.14 -8.49
N ALA A 100 3.39 -3.81 -8.65
CA ALA A 100 4.27 -3.02 -9.49
C ALA A 100 5.72 -3.03 -8.97
N LEU A 101 5.89 -2.90 -7.65
CA LEU A 101 7.19 -2.90 -6.98
C LEU A 101 7.94 -4.22 -7.15
N VAL A 102 7.25 -5.37 -7.09
CA VAL A 102 7.84 -6.71 -7.37
C VAL A 102 8.46 -6.77 -8.76
N LEU A 103 7.91 -6.03 -9.72
CA LEU A 103 8.44 -5.90 -11.08
C LEU A 103 9.47 -4.75 -11.23
N GLY A 104 9.83 -4.07 -10.15
CA GLY A 104 10.81 -2.98 -10.14
C GLY A 104 10.24 -1.59 -10.47
N TYR A 105 8.93 -1.44 -10.48
CA TYR A 105 8.25 -0.18 -10.78
C TYR A 105 7.76 0.52 -9.53
N THR A 106 7.97 1.83 -9.44
CA THR A 106 7.51 2.69 -8.36
C THR A 106 7.11 4.06 -8.86
N ASP A 107 6.29 4.78 -8.09
CA ASP A 107 5.85 6.14 -8.39
C ASP A 107 5.88 6.98 -7.11
N ASP A 108 6.69 8.04 -7.11
CA ASP A 108 6.87 8.90 -5.93
C ASP A 108 5.60 9.65 -5.53
N ALA A 109 4.73 10.01 -6.47
CA ALA A 109 3.49 10.70 -6.16
C ALA A 109 2.51 9.76 -5.45
N VAL A 110 2.43 8.49 -5.89
CA VAL A 110 1.66 7.43 -5.21
C VAL A 110 2.21 7.20 -3.81
N ASN A 111 3.53 7.04 -3.66
CA ASN A 111 4.17 6.78 -2.38
C ASN A 111 3.91 7.89 -1.35
N ARG A 112 4.11 9.15 -1.76
CA ARG A 112 3.84 10.33 -0.91
C ARG A 112 2.36 10.42 -0.53
N PHE A 113 1.47 10.10 -1.46
CA PHE A 113 0.05 10.11 -1.18
C PHE A 113 -0.36 9.03 -0.16
N LEU A 114 0.20 7.83 -0.22
CA LEU A 114 -0.04 6.80 0.81
C LEU A 114 0.30 7.30 2.21
N ALA A 115 1.43 8.01 2.36
CA ALA A 115 1.81 8.62 3.63
C ALA A 115 0.85 9.75 4.05
N LYS A 116 0.49 10.64 3.12
CA LYS A 116 -0.47 11.74 3.35
C LYS A 116 -1.84 11.21 3.80
N ALA A 117 -2.34 10.18 3.14
CA ALA A 117 -3.63 9.57 3.46
C ALA A 117 -3.63 8.92 4.85
N LEU A 118 -2.57 8.18 5.20
CA LEU A 118 -2.42 7.63 6.56
C LEU A 118 -2.25 8.72 7.62
N PHE A 119 -1.59 9.83 7.29
CA PHE A 119 -1.52 10.99 8.17
C PHE A 119 -2.93 11.54 8.44
N ALA A 120 -3.73 11.77 7.39
CA ALA A 120 -5.10 12.27 7.52
C ALA A 120 -6.00 11.37 8.38
N VAL A 121 -5.86 10.05 8.26
CA VAL A 121 -6.59 9.09 9.12
C VAL A 121 -6.23 9.25 10.58
N GLY A 122 -4.98 9.57 10.89
CA GLY A 122 -4.46 9.75 12.26
C GLY A 122 -4.73 11.11 12.89
N GLU A 123 -5.19 12.12 12.13
CA GLU A 123 -5.45 13.46 12.63
C GLU A 123 -6.91 13.63 13.09
N ASP A 124 -7.13 14.63 13.97
CA ASP A 124 -8.47 15.01 14.41
C ASP A 124 -9.10 16.01 13.43
N TRP A 125 -9.31 15.52 12.19
CA TRP A 125 -9.88 16.27 11.08
C TRP A 125 -11.38 16.04 10.94
N GLY A 126 -12.08 17.11 10.56
CA GLY A 126 -13.50 17.06 10.23
C GLY A 126 -13.77 16.67 8.78
N MET A 127 -15.04 16.76 8.40
CA MET A 127 -15.49 16.39 7.04
C MET A 127 -14.85 17.25 5.96
N ASP A 128 -14.68 18.55 6.21
CA ASP A 128 -14.16 19.51 5.22
C ASP A 128 -12.70 19.21 4.85
N GLU A 129 -11.90 18.70 5.79
CA GLU A 129 -10.52 18.30 5.56
C GLU A 129 -10.42 16.87 4.98
N LEU A 130 -11.31 15.96 5.38
CA LEU A 130 -11.24 14.56 4.97
C LEU A 130 -11.80 14.31 3.58
N LEU A 131 -12.85 15.01 3.16
CA LEU A 131 -13.50 14.80 1.86
C LEU A 131 -12.55 15.05 0.68
N PRO A 132 -11.72 16.10 0.66
CA PRO A 132 -10.69 16.27 -0.38
C PRO A 132 -9.71 15.08 -0.45
N ILE A 133 -9.34 14.49 0.70
CA ILE A 133 -8.44 13.32 0.73
C ILE A 133 -9.15 12.09 0.11
N VAL A 134 -10.43 11.87 0.40
CA VAL A 134 -11.22 10.78 -0.22
C VAL A 134 -11.24 10.93 -1.74
N MET A 135 -11.43 12.14 -2.27
CA MET A 135 -11.40 12.37 -3.72
C MET A 135 -10.02 12.12 -4.31
N GLU A 136 -8.97 12.54 -3.61
CA GLU A 136 -7.58 12.31 -4.02
C GLU A 136 -7.20 10.82 -3.98
N VAL A 137 -7.78 10.00 -3.07
CA VAL A 137 -7.64 8.52 -3.12
C VAL A 137 -8.06 7.98 -4.48
N GLY A 138 -9.20 8.43 -5.02
CA GLY A 138 -9.68 8.02 -6.34
C GLY A 138 -8.70 8.39 -7.46
N GLU A 139 -8.23 9.63 -7.48
CA GLU A 139 -7.25 10.12 -8.47
C GLU A 139 -5.94 9.33 -8.41
N LYS A 140 -5.37 9.18 -7.21
CA LYS A 140 -4.09 8.48 -7.02
C LYS A 140 -4.21 6.98 -7.24
N ASN A 141 -5.39 6.41 -7.00
CA ASN A 141 -5.65 5.01 -7.35
C ASN A 141 -5.57 4.78 -8.86
N LEU A 142 -6.14 5.67 -9.67
CA LEU A 142 -6.02 5.59 -11.14
C LEU A 142 -4.55 5.68 -11.58
N GLN A 143 -3.77 6.56 -10.98
CA GLN A 143 -2.32 6.66 -11.23
C GLN A 143 -1.58 5.37 -10.85
N CYS A 144 -1.93 4.78 -9.71
CA CYS A 144 -1.36 3.52 -9.23
C CYS A 144 -1.73 2.33 -10.15
N MET A 145 -2.97 2.28 -10.61
CA MET A 145 -3.42 1.26 -11.59
C MET A 145 -2.67 1.39 -12.92
N ALA A 146 -2.46 2.62 -13.41
CA ALA A 146 -1.67 2.86 -14.63
C ALA A 146 -0.20 2.45 -14.44
N LEU A 147 0.37 2.65 -13.25
CA LEU A 147 1.71 2.14 -12.91
C LEU A 147 1.77 0.62 -13.01
N LEU A 148 0.79 -0.09 -12.44
CA LEU A 148 0.73 -1.55 -12.49
C LEU A 148 0.51 -2.07 -13.92
N ASP A 149 -0.38 -1.44 -14.68
CA ASP A 149 -0.60 -1.78 -16.09
C ASP A 149 0.68 -1.67 -16.90
N ARG A 150 1.42 -0.57 -16.74
CA ARG A 150 2.72 -0.39 -17.37
C ARG A 150 3.72 -1.46 -16.93
N ALA A 151 3.82 -1.74 -15.63
CA ALA A 151 4.72 -2.76 -15.10
C ALA A 151 4.44 -4.14 -15.71
N ASN A 152 3.17 -4.53 -15.80
CA ASN A 152 2.77 -5.80 -16.38
C ASN A 152 3.00 -5.85 -17.90
N THR A 153 2.59 -4.82 -18.64
CA THR A 153 2.69 -4.81 -20.10
C THR A 153 4.14 -4.74 -20.58
N GLU A 154 5.00 -4.01 -19.89
CA GLU A 154 6.44 -3.96 -20.21
C GLU A 154 7.16 -5.27 -19.84
N THR A 155 6.70 -5.98 -18.80
CA THR A 155 7.32 -7.22 -18.33
C THR A 155 6.83 -8.46 -19.07
N TYR A 156 5.53 -8.56 -19.37
CA TYR A 156 4.88 -9.76 -19.90
C TYR A 156 4.32 -9.59 -21.31
N GLY A 157 4.32 -8.38 -21.83
CA GLY A 157 3.74 -8.03 -23.13
C GLY A 157 2.28 -7.58 -23.03
N THR A 158 1.81 -6.98 -24.13
CA THR A 158 0.43 -6.50 -24.23
C THR A 158 -0.53 -7.67 -24.45
N PRO A 159 -1.59 -7.82 -23.65
CA PRO A 159 -2.59 -8.87 -23.85
C PRO A 159 -3.22 -8.81 -25.25
N ALA A 160 -3.37 -9.97 -25.89
CA ALA A 160 -4.05 -10.11 -27.17
C ALA A 160 -5.14 -11.19 -27.04
N PRO A 161 -6.27 -11.05 -27.74
CA PRO A 161 -7.30 -12.07 -27.77
C PRO A 161 -6.75 -13.39 -28.31
N VAL A 162 -7.02 -14.49 -27.58
CA VAL A 162 -6.62 -15.85 -27.97
C VAL A 162 -7.82 -16.78 -27.91
N THR A 163 -7.81 -17.83 -28.72
CA THR A 163 -8.80 -18.90 -28.64
C THR A 163 -8.28 -19.99 -27.72
N VAL A 164 -9.04 -20.29 -26.67
CA VAL A 164 -8.69 -21.37 -25.73
C VAL A 164 -9.72 -22.51 -25.82
N PRO A 165 -9.30 -23.79 -25.75
CA PRO A 165 -10.23 -24.92 -25.69
C PRO A 165 -10.97 -24.91 -24.36
N LEU A 166 -12.26 -25.26 -24.38
CA LEU A 166 -13.09 -25.41 -23.17
C LEU A 166 -12.99 -26.81 -22.56
N THR A 167 -12.25 -27.71 -23.18
CA THR A 167 -12.08 -29.10 -22.76
C THR A 167 -10.63 -29.40 -22.49
N VAL A 168 -10.39 -30.33 -21.55
CA VAL A 168 -9.04 -30.86 -21.27
C VAL A 168 -8.67 -31.84 -22.37
N GLU A 169 -7.48 -31.69 -22.97
CA GLU A 169 -6.95 -32.63 -23.94
C GLU A 169 -6.47 -33.93 -23.27
N LYS A 170 -6.44 -35.02 -24.02
CA LYS A 170 -5.95 -36.32 -23.53
C LYS A 170 -4.43 -36.28 -23.35
N GLY A 171 -3.96 -36.59 -22.16
CA GLY A 171 -2.53 -36.66 -21.82
C GLY A 171 -2.22 -36.14 -20.42
N PRO A 172 -0.95 -36.15 -20.01
CA PRO A 172 -0.55 -35.51 -18.78
C PRO A 172 -0.70 -33.99 -18.89
N PHE A 173 -1.09 -33.34 -17.80
CA PHE A 173 -1.23 -31.89 -17.74
C PHE A 173 -0.87 -31.36 -16.35
N ILE A 174 -0.53 -30.07 -16.30
CA ILE A 174 -0.28 -29.33 -15.06
C ILE A 174 -1.36 -28.25 -14.96
N VAL A 175 -2.00 -28.17 -13.79
CA VAL A 175 -2.97 -27.11 -13.49
C VAL A 175 -2.27 -25.97 -12.82
N ILE A 176 -2.42 -24.77 -13.37
CA ILE A 176 -1.87 -23.53 -12.85
C ILE A 176 -3.01 -22.53 -12.69
N SER A 177 -3.11 -21.85 -11.55
CA SER A 177 -4.20 -20.89 -11.27
C SER A 177 -4.11 -19.58 -12.06
N GLY A 178 -2.94 -19.19 -12.51
CA GLY A 178 -2.72 -18.00 -13.34
C GLY A 178 -2.97 -16.66 -12.64
N HIS A 179 -3.05 -16.61 -11.31
CA HIS A 179 -3.24 -15.38 -10.55
C HIS A 179 -1.98 -14.54 -10.45
N ASP A 180 -0.81 -15.17 -10.45
CA ASP A 180 0.48 -14.53 -10.34
C ASP A 180 1.30 -14.80 -11.60
N LEU A 181 1.41 -13.77 -12.44
CA LEU A 181 2.17 -13.85 -13.68
C LEU A 181 3.68 -13.98 -13.43
N HIS A 182 4.18 -13.44 -12.32
CA HIS A 182 5.59 -13.56 -11.96
C HIS A 182 5.95 -15.01 -11.62
N ASP A 183 5.17 -15.66 -10.78
CA ASP A 183 5.36 -17.07 -10.42
C ASP A 183 5.19 -17.98 -11.63
N LEU A 184 4.20 -17.70 -12.52
CA LEU A 184 4.03 -18.43 -13.77
C LEU A 184 5.26 -18.30 -14.67
N LYS A 185 5.82 -17.08 -14.80
CA LYS A 185 7.04 -16.86 -15.58
C LYS A 185 8.21 -17.68 -15.03
N LEU A 186 8.44 -17.62 -13.70
CA LEU A 186 9.50 -18.40 -13.04
C LEU A 186 9.32 -19.92 -13.19
N LEU A 187 8.08 -20.41 -13.27
CA LEU A 187 7.80 -21.82 -13.50
C LEU A 187 8.15 -22.26 -14.92
N LEU A 188 8.05 -21.37 -15.90
CA LEU A 188 8.29 -21.66 -17.31
C LEU A 188 9.78 -21.50 -17.72
N GLU A 189 10.58 -20.78 -16.95
CA GLU A 189 12.03 -20.61 -17.10
C GLU A 189 12.80 -21.76 -16.43
#